data_275a566f01b4902a73f85b93bfe65f6d
#
_entry.id   275a566f01b4902a73f85b93bfe65f6d
#
_cell.length_a   1.000
_cell.length_b   1.000
_cell.length_c   1.000
_cell.angle_alpha   90.00
_cell.angle_beta   90.00
_cell.angle_gamma   90.00
#
_symmetry.space_group_name_H-M   'P 1'
#
loop_
_entity.id
_entity.type
_entity.pdbx_description
1 polymer ?
#
loop_
_entity_poly.entity_id
_entity_poly.type
_entity_poly.pdbx_seq_one_letter_code
_entity_poly.pdbx_strand_id
1 'polypeptide(L)'
;SELAHLSDVFIRRGVRKLRLTGGEPLVRKGVMDLIAELSRHLKTGALDELTLTTNGTQLARYAEDLARHGVRRVNVSLDTLDPVRYRQVTRRGELDKVLSGLDAALSAGLKVKLNAIASRGAFEDELDTLIRFAHGRGMDLTLIEEMPMGATGQNRAESFLSLDDLR
;
A
#
# COMPACT_ATOMS: atom_id res chain seq x y z
N SER A 1 15.12 -8.76 15.84
CA SER A 1 15.19 -9.47 14.55
C SER A 1 16.32 -8.90 13.68
N GLU A 2 16.77 -9.66 12.69
CA GLU A 2 17.81 -9.21 11.74
C GLU A 2 17.39 -7.92 10.98
N LEU A 3 16.12 -7.85 10.57
CA LEU A 3 15.57 -6.63 9.95
C LEU A 3 15.57 -5.44 10.90
N ALA A 4 15.28 -5.65 12.18
CA ALA A 4 15.33 -4.57 13.16
C ALA A 4 16.77 -4.07 13.36
N HIS A 5 17.73 -5.00 13.46
CA HIS A 5 19.14 -4.63 13.56
C HIS A 5 19.63 -3.84 12.34
N LEU A 6 19.27 -4.29 11.13
CA LEU A 6 19.59 -3.57 9.90
C LEU A 6 18.97 -2.17 9.90
N SER A 7 17.70 -2.06 10.28
CA SER A 7 17.01 -0.77 10.40
C SER A 7 17.67 0.17 11.40
N ASP A 8 18.10 -0.35 12.57
CA ASP A 8 18.85 0.40 13.58
C ASP A 8 20.14 0.99 13.01
N VAL A 9 20.87 0.22 12.19
CA VAL A 9 22.10 0.70 11.56
C VAL A 9 21.81 1.85 10.60
N PHE A 10 20.77 1.73 9.79
CA PHE A 10 20.38 2.81 8.86
C PHE A 10 19.89 4.06 9.59
N ILE A 11 19.07 3.91 10.63
CA ILE A 11 18.58 5.03 11.45
C ILE A 11 19.75 5.77 12.10
N ARG A 12 20.72 5.04 12.68
CA ARG A 12 21.94 5.66 13.24
C ARG A 12 22.78 6.39 12.22
N ARG A 13 22.65 6.03 10.92
CA ARG A 13 23.31 6.71 9.81
C ARG A 13 22.48 7.84 9.19
N GLY A 14 21.36 8.22 9.83
CA GLY A 14 20.57 9.39 9.43
C GLY A 14 19.35 9.07 8.56
N VAL A 15 18.99 7.80 8.38
CA VAL A 15 17.71 7.46 7.74
C VAL A 15 16.57 7.86 8.66
N ARG A 16 15.67 8.70 8.15
CA ARG A 16 14.56 9.29 8.91
C ARG A 16 13.19 8.71 8.55
N LYS A 17 13.10 8.00 7.42
CA LYS A 17 11.84 7.40 6.94
C LYS A 17 12.08 5.96 6.54
N LEU A 18 11.27 5.05 7.07
CA LEU A 18 11.28 3.64 6.70
C LEU A 18 9.95 3.23 6.10
N ARG A 19 10.02 2.45 5.03
CA ARG A 19 8.85 1.83 4.41
C ARG A 19 9.03 0.32 4.37
N LEU A 20 8.11 -0.39 5.01
CA LEU A 20 8.03 -1.84 4.90
C LEU A 20 7.29 -2.19 3.60
N THR A 21 7.93 -2.96 2.76
CA THR A 21 7.40 -3.42 1.46
C THR A 21 7.95 -4.81 1.16
N GLY A 22 7.70 -5.32 -0.03
CA GLY A 22 8.16 -6.64 -0.46
C GLY A 22 7.01 -7.36 -1.14
N GLY A 23 6.79 -8.66 -0.92
CA GLY A 23 5.52 -9.31 -1.28
C GLY A 23 4.37 -8.64 -0.49
N GLU A 24 3.81 -9.33 0.49
CA GLU A 24 2.87 -8.70 1.42
C GLU A 24 3.49 -8.65 2.82
N PRO A 25 3.83 -7.46 3.35
CA PRO A 25 4.53 -7.38 4.65
C PRO A 25 3.66 -7.89 5.81
N LEU A 26 2.33 -7.70 5.75
CA LEU A 26 1.43 -8.08 6.84
C LEU A 26 1.18 -9.59 6.97
N VAL A 27 1.62 -10.42 6.02
CA VAL A 27 1.59 -11.89 6.17
C VAL A 27 2.88 -12.45 6.78
N ARG A 28 3.91 -11.61 6.92
CA ARG A 28 5.18 -12.05 7.52
C ARG A 28 4.99 -12.40 9.00
N LYS A 29 5.45 -13.59 9.39
CA LYS A 29 5.46 -13.98 10.81
C LYS A 29 6.33 -12.99 11.62
N GLY A 30 5.77 -12.48 12.72
CA GLY A 30 6.46 -11.53 13.61
C GLY A 30 6.56 -10.11 13.05
N VAL A 31 5.74 -9.73 12.05
CA VAL A 31 5.75 -8.37 11.51
C VAL A 31 5.37 -7.32 12.56
N MET A 32 4.42 -7.63 13.44
CA MET A 32 4.02 -6.71 14.50
C MET A 32 5.10 -6.53 15.56
N ASP A 33 5.88 -7.58 15.86
CA ASP A 33 7.05 -7.47 16.74
C ASP A 33 8.11 -6.53 16.12
N LEU A 34 8.34 -6.66 14.80
CA LEU A 34 9.24 -5.75 14.08
C LEU A 34 8.75 -4.31 14.14
N ILE A 35 7.45 -4.08 13.89
CA ILE A 35 6.83 -2.74 13.94
C ILE A 35 6.93 -2.16 15.35
N ALA A 36 6.65 -2.96 16.39
CA ALA A 36 6.80 -2.56 17.78
C ALA A 36 8.25 -2.17 18.12
N GLU A 37 9.22 -2.92 17.61
CA GLU A 37 10.64 -2.65 17.76
C GLU A 37 11.05 -1.33 17.07
N LEU A 38 10.59 -1.10 15.86
CA LEU A 38 10.86 0.12 15.09
C LEU A 38 10.13 1.36 15.65
N SER A 39 8.96 1.17 16.26
CA SER A 39 8.17 2.25 16.86
C SER A 39 8.92 3.01 17.95
N ARG A 40 9.92 2.39 18.59
CA ARG A 40 10.78 3.05 19.59
C ARG A 40 11.52 4.25 18.99
N HIS A 41 11.96 4.11 17.73
CA HIS A 41 12.65 5.20 17.03
C HIS A 41 11.72 6.36 16.67
N LEU A 42 10.44 6.11 16.45
CA LEU A 42 9.42 7.17 16.30
C LEU A 42 9.25 7.95 17.62
N LYS A 43 9.20 7.24 18.75
CA LYS A 43 9.04 7.85 20.09
C LYS A 43 10.24 8.71 20.50
N THR A 44 11.44 8.30 20.12
CA THR A 44 12.68 9.05 20.41
C THR A 44 12.96 10.17 19.41
N GLY A 45 12.19 10.26 18.33
CA GLY A 45 12.44 11.22 17.24
C GLY A 45 13.64 10.83 16.37
N ALA A 46 14.22 9.64 16.53
CA ALA A 46 15.27 9.13 15.64
C ALA A 46 14.72 8.75 14.26
N LEU A 47 13.44 8.42 14.16
CA LEU A 47 12.70 8.17 12.93
C LEU A 47 11.50 9.10 12.85
N ASP A 48 11.27 9.75 11.71
CA ASP A 48 10.14 10.64 11.48
C ASP A 48 8.89 9.87 11.01
N GLU A 49 9.10 8.82 10.21
CA GLU A 49 8.01 8.08 9.58
C GLU A 49 8.33 6.59 9.46
N LEU A 50 7.37 5.78 9.90
CA LEU A 50 7.28 4.36 9.59
C LEU A 50 5.99 4.13 8.82
N THR A 51 6.09 3.63 7.60
CA THR A 51 4.96 3.35 6.73
C THR A 51 5.10 1.96 6.10
N LEU A 52 4.04 1.48 5.47
CA LEU A 52 4.07 0.22 4.73
C LEU A 52 3.28 0.35 3.42
N THR A 53 3.65 -0.51 2.46
CA THR A 53 2.86 -0.76 1.26
C THR A 53 2.30 -2.17 1.36
N THR A 54 0.99 -2.30 1.26
CA THR A 54 0.25 -3.54 1.46
C THR A 54 -0.81 -3.75 0.39
N ASN A 55 -1.22 -4.98 0.16
CA ASN A 55 -2.40 -5.30 -0.64
C ASN A 55 -3.72 -5.08 0.11
N GLY A 56 -3.69 -4.66 1.37
CA GLY A 56 -4.85 -4.32 2.18
C GLY A 56 -5.60 -5.48 2.83
N THR A 57 -5.38 -6.73 2.40
CA THR A 57 -6.18 -7.88 2.83
C THR A 57 -6.06 -8.21 4.32
N GLN A 58 -5.00 -7.77 4.99
CA GLN A 58 -4.75 -7.99 6.41
C GLN A 58 -4.98 -6.73 7.27
N LEU A 59 -5.33 -5.59 6.67
CA LEU A 59 -5.50 -4.33 7.41
C LEU A 59 -6.61 -4.40 8.45
N ALA A 60 -7.73 -5.08 8.16
CA ALA A 60 -8.81 -5.25 9.14
C ALA A 60 -8.33 -5.87 10.47
N ARG A 61 -7.30 -6.72 10.39
CA ARG A 61 -6.70 -7.36 11.55
C ARG A 61 -5.71 -6.47 12.30
N TYR A 62 -4.96 -5.64 11.58
CA TYR A 62 -3.77 -4.98 12.14
C TYR A 62 -3.87 -3.46 12.23
N ALA A 63 -4.92 -2.83 11.71
CA ALA A 63 -5.01 -1.37 11.60
C ALA A 63 -4.86 -0.66 12.97
N GLU A 64 -5.55 -1.14 13.99
CA GLU A 64 -5.46 -0.57 15.34
C GLU A 64 -4.06 -0.72 15.95
N ASP A 65 -3.44 -1.89 15.75
CA ASP A 65 -2.08 -2.16 16.25
C ASP A 65 -1.06 -1.28 15.54
N LEU A 66 -1.19 -1.11 14.23
CA LEU A 66 -0.34 -0.21 13.44
C LEU A 66 -0.43 1.23 13.98
N ALA A 67 -1.65 1.74 14.17
CA ALA A 67 -1.88 3.07 14.72
C ALA A 67 -1.28 3.22 16.13
N ARG A 68 -1.49 2.22 17.00
CA ARG A 68 -0.95 2.18 18.38
C ARG A 68 0.58 2.22 18.41
N HIS A 69 1.23 1.62 17.42
CA HIS A 69 2.68 1.67 17.26
C HIS A 69 3.20 2.91 16.53
N GLY A 70 2.33 3.89 16.25
CA GLY A 70 2.73 5.18 15.68
C GLY A 70 2.89 5.18 14.15
N VAL A 71 2.46 4.14 13.46
CA VAL A 71 2.25 4.20 12.00
C VAL A 71 1.11 5.19 11.76
N ARG A 72 1.36 6.20 10.93
CA ARG A 72 0.37 7.25 10.64
C ARG A 72 -0.26 7.10 9.25
N ARG A 73 0.41 6.41 8.36
CA ARG A 73 -0.02 6.25 6.97
C ARG A 73 0.30 4.86 6.46
N VAL A 74 -0.60 4.34 5.63
CA VAL A 74 -0.42 3.12 4.85
C VAL A 74 -0.67 3.40 3.37
N ASN A 75 0.12 2.74 2.51
CA ASN A 75 -0.14 2.74 1.08
C ASN A 75 -0.80 1.40 0.72
N VAL A 76 -1.93 1.44 0.06
CA VAL A 76 -2.68 0.25 -0.32
C VAL A 76 -2.72 0.13 -1.84
N SER A 77 -2.27 -1.01 -2.36
CA SER A 77 -2.35 -1.30 -3.79
C SER A 77 -3.76 -1.73 -4.15
N LEU A 78 -4.44 -0.95 -4.99
CA LEU A 78 -5.80 -1.24 -5.44
C LEU A 78 -6.02 -0.62 -6.83
N ASP A 79 -6.06 -1.48 -7.85
CA ASP A 79 -6.13 -1.05 -9.25
C ASP A 79 -7.58 -0.95 -9.76
N THR A 80 -8.54 -1.59 -9.12
CA THR A 80 -9.93 -1.65 -9.55
C THR A 80 -10.90 -1.85 -8.38
N LEU A 81 -12.12 -1.34 -8.52
CA LEU A 81 -13.24 -1.57 -7.60
C LEU A 81 -14.23 -2.62 -8.12
N ASP A 82 -13.99 -3.16 -9.32
CA ASP A 82 -14.76 -4.28 -9.86
C ASP A 82 -14.26 -5.61 -9.28
N PRO A 83 -15.08 -6.41 -8.58
CA PRO A 83 -14.63 -7.64 -7.92
C PRO A 83 -14.20 -8.73 -8.90
N VAL A 84 -14.77 -8.75 -10.10
CA VAL A 84 -14.40 -9.74 -11.13
C VAL A 84 -13.01 -9.40 -11.68
N ARG A 85 -12.79 -8.13 -12.02
CA ARG A 85 -11.51 -7.63 -12.51
C ARG A 85 -10.44 -7.74 -11.43
N TYR A 86 -10.75 -7.38 -10.18
CA TYR A 86 -9.84 -7.52 -9.05
C TYR A 86 -9.35 -8.97 -8.90
N ARG A 87 -10.25 -9.95 -9.02
CA ARG A 87 -9.90 -11.36 -8.98
C ARG A 87 -9.03 -11.80 -10.17
N GLN A 88 -9.27 -11.25 -11.36
CA GLN A 88 -8.44 -11.54 -12.55
C GLN A 88 -7.01 -11.02 -12.38
N VAL A 89 -6.85 -9.75 -11.96
CA VAL A 89 -5.54 -9.11 -11.76
C VAL A 89 -4.75 -9.79 -10.63
N THR A 90 -5.41 -10.08 -9.51
CA THR A 90 -4.76 -10.67 -8.32
C THR A 90 -4.72 -12.19 -8.33
N ARG A 91 -5.38 -12.83 -9.29
CA ARG A 91 -5.57 -14.29 -9.48
C ARG A 91 -6.42 -14.97 -8.39
N ARG A 92 -6.43 -14.50 -7.17
CA ARG A 92 -7.13 -15.11 -6.01
C ARG A 92 -7.65 -14.08 -5.00
N GLY A 93 -7.52 -12.79 -5.31
CA GLY A 93 -7.88 -11.73 -4.37
C GLY A 93 -9.39 -11.65 -4.12
N GLU A 94 -9.73 -11.23 -2.92
CA GLU A 94 -11.09 -10.93 -2.47
C GLU A 94 -11.17 -9.43 -2.20
N LEU A 95 -11.85 -8.69 -3.05
CA LEU A 95 -11.97 -7.24 -2.94
C LEU A 95 -12.58 -6.81 -1.60
N ASP A 96 -13.59 -7.52 -1.12
CA ASP A 96 -14.28 -7.21 0.14
C ASP A 96 -13.33 -7.19 1.34
N LYS A 97 -12.28 -8.05 1.34
CA LYS A 97 -11.26 -8.02 2.40
C LYS A 97 -10.44 -6.75 2.37
N VAL A 98 -10.16 -6.24 1.17
CA VAL A 98 -9.42 -4.97 1.00
C VAL A 98 -10.29 -3.81 1.44
N LEU A 99 -11.55 -3.76 1.00
CA LEU A 99 -12.49 -2.71 1.39
C LEU A 99 -12.70 -2.66 2.90
N SER A 100 -12.91 -3.82 3.54
CA SER A 100 -12.98 -3.93 5.01
C SER A 100 -11.67 -3.48 5.68
N GLY A 101 -10.53 -3.78 5.05
CA GLY A 101 -9.22 -3.32 5.51
C GLY A 101 -9.05 -1.81 5.45
N LEU A 102 -9.55 -1.17 4.38
CA LEU A 102 -9.55 0.29 4.23
C LEU A 102 -10.43 0.95 5.30
N ASP A 103 -11.64 0.41 5.53
CA ASP A 103 -12.54 0.91 6.57
C ASP A 103 -11.92 0.81 7.97
N ALA A 104 -11.27 -0.31 8.28
CA ALA A 104 -10.56 -0.48 9.54
C ALA A 104 -9.38 0.49 9.69
N ALA A 105 -8.60 0.72 8.61
CA ALA A 105 -7.49 1.66 8.63
C ALA A 105 -7.95 3.09 8.90
N LEU A 106 -9.00 3.54 8.20
CA LEU A 106 -9.59 4.87 8.39
C LEU A 106 -10.17 5.02 9.80
N SER A 107 -10.89 4.00 10.29
CA SER A 107 -11.46 3.99 11.66
C SER A 107 -10.38 4.04 12.74
N ALA A 108 -9.22 3.43 12.49
CA ALA A 108 -8.05 3.50 13.38
C ALA A 108 -7.29 4.84 13.28
N GLY A 109 -7.73 5.78 12.44
CA GLY A 109 -7.10 7.09 12.26
C GLY A 109 -5.85 7.06 11.37
N LEU A 110 -5.62 6.00 10.62
CA LEU A 110 -4.53 5.94 9.64
C LEU A 110 -4.90 6.76 8.40
N LYS A 111 -3.95 7.53 7.90
CA LYS A 111 -4.06 8.09 6.55
C LYS A 111 -3.85 6.98 5.54
N VAL A 112 -4.75 6.87 4.59
CA VAL A 112 -4.65 5.87 3.53
C VAL A 112 -4.29 6.56 2.23
N LYS A 113 -3.34 5.99 1.51
CA LYS A 113 -3.00 6.35 0.14
C LYS A 113 -3.19 5.14 -0.75
N LEU A 114 -4.09 5.24 -1.71
CA LEU A 114 -4.25 4.21 -2.73
C LEU A 114 -3.18 4.38 -3.80
N ASN A 115 -2.57 3.28 -4.19
CA ASN A 115 -1.69 3.19 -5.34
C ASN A 115 -2.39 2.34 -6.41
N ALA A 116 -2.62 2.90 -7.58
CA ALA A 116 -3.25 2.20 -8.70
C ALA A 116 -2.35 2.26 -9.93
N ILE A 117 -2.18 1.12 -10.60
CA ILE A 117 -1.44 1.03 -11.85
C ILE A 117 -2.38 1.42 -12.99
N ALA A 118 -2.02 2.47 -13.71
CA ALA A 118 -2.72 2.89 -14.90
C ALA A 118 -2.43 1.92 -16.05
N SER A 119 -3.46 1.27 -16.57
CA SER A 119 -3.37 0.38 -17.72
C SER A 119 -4.44 0.72 -18.76
N ARG A 120 -4.11 0.59 -20.03
CA ARG A 120 -5.00 0.90 -21.14
C ARG A 120 -6.24 0.02 -21.12
N GLY A 121 -7.38 0.59 -21.49
CA GLY A 121 -8.68 -0.08 -21.52
C GLY A 121 -9.42 0.03 -20.19
N ALA A 122 -9.52 -1.07 -19.49
CA ALA A 122 -10.36 -1.19 -18.29
C ALA A 122 -10.13 -0.15 -17.18
N PHE A 123 -8.91 0.36 -17.03
CA PHE A 123 -8.61 1.37 -16.01
C PHE A 123 -9.16 2.76 -16.38
N GLU A 124 -9.14 3.11 -17.67
CA GLU A 124 -9.67 4.39 -18.15
C GLU A 124 -11.15 4.54 -17.78
N ASP A 125 -11.93 3.45 -17.93
CA ASP A 125 -13.36 3.43 -17.61
C ASP A 125 -13.61 3.53 -16.09
N GLU A 126 -12.67 3.11 -15.26
CA GLU A 126 -12.82 3.10 -13.79
C GLU A 126 -12.16 4.26 -13.08
N LEU A 127 -11.33 5.04 -13.76
CA LEU A 127 -10.53 6.10 -13.14
C LEU A 127 -11.38 7.08 -12.32
N ASP A 128 -12.46 7.59 -12.91
CA ASP A 128 -13.38 8.51 -12.24
C ASP A 128 -14.00 7.88 -10.98
N THR A 129 -14.36 6.60 -11.06
CA THR A 129 -14.95 5.87 -9.94
C THR A 129 -13.92 5.69 -8.82
N LEU A 130 -12.68 5.37 -9.16
CA LEU A 130 -11.59 5.20 -8.20
C LEU A 130 -11.22 6.53 -7.54
N ILE A 131 -11.18 7.64 -8.30
CA ILE A 131 -10.95 9.00 -7.77
C ILE A 131 -12.06 9.36 -6.77
N ARG A 132 -13.34 9.20 -7.15
CA ARG A 132 -14.49 9.51 -6.28
C ARG A 132 -14.49 8.64 -5.03
N PHE A 133 -14.18 7.36 -5.17
CA PHE A 133 -14.08 6.44 -4.04
C PHE A 133 -12.99 6.86 -3.05
N ALA A 134 -11.79 7.18 -3.55
CA ALA A 134 -10.67 7.59 -2.70
C ALA A 134 -10.97 8.93 -2.00
N HIS A 135 -11.29 9.97 -2.77
CA HIS A 135 -11.48 11.31 -2.23
C HIS A 135 -12.73 11.41 -1.36
N GLY A 136 -13.82 10.75 -1.74
CA GLY A 136 -15.05 10.72 -0.93
C GLY A 136 -14.86 10.07 0.46
N ARG A 137 -13.79 9.31 0.65
CA ARG A 137 -13.38 8.68 1.92
C ARG A 137 -12.18 9.38 2.59
N GLY A 138 -11.72 10.50 2.05
CA GLY A 138 -10.58 11.25 2.58
C GLY A 138 -9.23 10.55 2.37
N MET A 139 -9.15 9.68 1.36
CA MET A 139 -7.92 8.98 1.00
C MET A 139 -7.21 9.70 -0.15
N ASP A 140 -5.88 9.63 -0.18
CA ASP A 140 -5.09 10.05 -1.33
C ASP A 140 -5.09 8.96 -2.41
N LEU A 141 -4.96 9.36 -3.68
CA LEU A 141 -4.75 8.45 -4.80
C LEU A 141 -3.45 8.80 -5.53
N THR A 142 -2.65 7.79 -5.83
CA THR A 142 -1.47 7.89 -6.70
C THR A 142 -1.66 6.93 -7.87
N LEU A 143 -1.57 7.47 -9.07
CA LEU A 143 -1.51 6.71 -10.30
C LEU A 143 -0.05 6.38 -10.62
N ILE A 144 0.22 5.17 -11.05
CA ILE A 144 1.55 4.66 -11.37
C ILE A 144 1.52 4.14 -12.80
N GLU A 145 2.43 4.63 -13.64
CA GLU A 145 2.63 4.06 -14.97
C GLU A 145 3.22 2.65 -14.87
N GLU A 146 2.75 1.76 -15.74
CA GLU A 146 3.31 0.42 -15.83
C GLU A 146 4.76 0.49 -16.35
N MET A 147 5.71 0.09 -15.52
CA MET A 147 7.12 0.04 -15.93
C MET A 147 7.40 -1.24 -16.76
N PRO A 148 8.11 -1.13 -17.90
CA PRO A 148 8.42 -2.27 -18.76
C PRO A 148 9.56 -3.12 -18.18
N MET A 149 9.37 -3.68 -16.97
CA MET A 149 10.37 -4.51 -16.30
C MET A 149 9.94 -5.96 -16.16
N GLY A 150 10.84 -6.89 -16.51
CA GLY A 150 10.66 -8.34 -16.36
C GLY A 150 9.89 -9.01 -17.52
N ALA A 151 10.09 -10.32 -17.67
CA ALA A 151 9.39 -11.14 -18.65
C ALA A 151 8.06 -11.64 -18.05
N THR A 152 6.97 -10.92 -18.29
CA THR A 152 5.63 -11.33 -17.78
C THR A 152 4.84 -12.15 -18.78
N GLY A 153 5.35 -12.34 -20.01
CA GLY A 153 4.61 -13.00 -21.10
C GLY A 153 3.44 -12.18 -21.67
N GLN A 154 3.21 -10.98 -21.17
CA GLN A 154 2.19 -10.06 -21.68
C GLN A 154 2.82 -9.02 -22.59
N ASN A 155 2.12 -8.65 -23.66
CA ASN A 155 2.55 -7.58 -24.56
C ASN A 155 2.22 -6.22 -23.90
N ARG A 156 3.17 -5.72 -23.12
CA ARG A 156 3.00 -4.45 -22.38
C ARG A 156 2.83 -3.23 -23.27
N ALA A 157 3.23 -3.30 -24.53
CA ALA A 157 2.98 -2.22 -25.47
C ALA A 157 1.47 -1.99 -25.69
N GLU A 158 0.66 -3.01 -25.48
CA GLU A 158 -0.81 -2.94 -25.60
C GLU A 158 -1.49 -2.45 -24.32
N SER A 159 -0.90 -2.72 -23.14
CA SER A 159 -1.45 -2.32 -21.84
C SER A 159 -0.91 -0.99 -21.32
N PHE A 160 0.18 -0.47 -21.90
CA PHE A 160 0.80 0.77 -21.43
C PHE A 160 -0.13 1.98 -21.66
N LEU A 161 -0.37 2.73 -20.60
CA LEU A 161 -1.10 3.98 -20.59
C LEU A 161 -0.22 5.06 -19.96
N SER A 162 0.12 6.10 -20.73
CA SER A 162 0.85 7.24 -20.20
C SER A 162 -0.07 8.08 -19.32
N LEU A 163 0.44 8.54 -18.17
CA LEU A 163 -0.29 9.47 -17.32
C LEU A 163 -0.49 10.83 -17.98
N ASP A 164 0.30 11.18 -18.99
CA ASP A 164 0.09 12.39 -19.78
C ASP A 164 -1.15 12.29 -20.69
N ASP A 165 -1.53 11.06 -21.09
CA ASP A 165 -2.75 10.81 -21.88
C ASP A 165 -4.03 10.89 -21.01
N LEU A 166 -3.89 10.89 -19.68
CA LEU A 166 -5.00 10.96 -18.71
C LEU A 166 -5.30 12.40 -18.22
N ARG A 167 -4.64 13.40 -18.78
CA ARG A 167 -4.82 14.81 -18.42
C ARG A 167 -5.93 15.52 -19.21
#